data_ad5c30a19f381d7f4cfaa8d05272c4e1
#
_entry.id   ad5c30a19f381d7f4cfaa8d05272c4e1
#
_cell.length_a   1.000
_cell.length_b   1.000
_cell.length_c   1.000
_cell.angle_alpha   90.00
_cell.angle_beta   90.00
_cell.angle_gamma   90.00
#
_symmetry.space_group_name_H-M   'P 1'
#
loop_
_entity.id
_entity.type
_entity.pdbx_description
1 polymer ?
#
loop_
_entity_poly.entity_id
_entity_poly.type
_entity_poly.pdbx_seq_one_letter_code
_entity_poly.pdbx_strand_id
1 'polypeptide(L)'
;YTQSFYSDQTEMAQSVFFFQFFAIQIVFYGACAIVSGLLNANRDYLWSSIAPVANNVIVIATFILYAVVAPQNQEMALYIIAIGNPLGVFVQLAIQLPALKKNGIRIRPRVDFRDPALRETLGLGIPALFVMLCSTIVVSVQTAAAYGFSDNGPSILLYARQWFTLPYAFLAVPITTAMFTELADMQAEGDTEGVKRGIIGGTNQILFFMIPFALYLMVFALPLVTLYHAGAFTMDNVNSIATYMTVLAFALPVYGVNTYLQKIFSSLRKMGVFAAFNFVAGAAQIALTMFGAANVERFPIEIIAVAEVLFYVVADVCLFAYLRRRLGPFGLRSVAKACARGLLFGGLGAAAGSGVLFALQMFVAPLSGSIPQALAYVLAGGIVALVVTFGLSIKLRVPEAAFVGSIVGKVKGKLGRG
;
A
#
# COMPACT_ATOMS: atom_id res chain seq x y z
N TYR A 1 21.19 2.91 -14.07
CA TYR A 1 19.79 3.27 -13.86
C TYR A 1 19.50 4.68 -14.37
N THR A 2 20.27 5.68 -13.93
CA THR A 2 20.11 7.07 -14.39
C THR A 2 20.47 7.26 -15.87
N GLN A 3 21.50 6.60 -16.38
CA GLN A 3 21.95 6.75 -17.79
C GLN A 3 20.93 6.27 -18.83
N SER A 4 20.00 5.40 -18.48
CA SER A 4 18.98 4.87 -19.40
C SER A 4 17.75 5.75 -19.54
N PHE A 5 17.56 6.72 -18.63
CA PHE A 5 16.33 7.51 -18.53
C PHE A 5 16.49 9.00 -18.84
N TYR A 6 17.73 9.53 -18.86
CA TYR A 6 17.97 10.94 -19.09
C TYR A 6 18.72 11.16 -20.38
N SER A 7 18.13 11.91 -21.29
CA SER A 7 18.77 12.42 -22.51
C SER A 7 19.53 13.73 -22.26
N ASP A 8 19.25 14.43 -21.14
CA ASP A 8 19.88 15.69 -20.78
C ASP A 8 20.95 15.48 -19.71
N GLN A 9 22.18 15.97 -19.99
CA GLN A 9 23.32 15.92 -19.07
C GLN A 9 23.08 16.69 -17.76
N THR A 10 22.26 17.73 -17.79
CA THR A 10 21.92 18.55 -16.61
C THR A 10 21.06 17.79 -15.62
N GLU A 11 20.03 17.09 -16.10
CA GLU A 11 19.16 16.25 -15.26
C GLU A 11 19.91 15.07 -14.67
N MET A 12 20.83 14.50 -15.44
CA MET A 12 21.70 13.42 -14.97
C MET A 12 22.63 13.90 -13.84
N ALA A 13 23.23 15.08 -13.98
CA ALA A 13 24.10 15.66 -12.95
C ALA A 13 23.34 15.92 -11.64
N GLN A 14 22.10 16.44 -11.71
CA GLN A 14 21.24 16.64 -10.53
C GLN A 14 20.86 15.31 -9.88
N SER A 15 20.54 14.29 -10.67
CA SER A 15 20.22 12.96 -10.13
C SER A 15 21.40 12.32 -9.40
N VAL A 16 22.61 12.45 -9.94
CA VAL A 16 23.85 11.98 -9.29
C VAL A 16 24.11 12.75 -8.00
N PHE A 17 23.94 14.08 -8.02
CA PHE A 17 24.07 14.92 -6.84
C PHE A 17 23.15 14.45 -5.70
N PHE A 18 21.86 14.29 -5.94
CA PHE A 18 20.93 13.81 -4.92
C PHE A 18 21.26 12.39 -4.45
N PHE A 19 21.66 11.50 -5.37
CA PHE A 19 22.02 10.13 -5.01
C PHE A 19 23.19 10.08 -4.01
N GLN A 20 24.19 10.94 -4.15
CA GLN A 20 25.34 10.99 -3.23
C GLN A 20 24.90 11.31 -1.79
N PHE A 21 23.94 12.22 -1.60
CA PHE A 21 23.40 12.53 -0.28
C PHE A 21 22.44 11.46 0.23
N PHE A 22 21.60 10.92 -0.64
CA PHE A 22 20.58 9.94 -0.23
C PHE A 22 21.15 8.55 0.04
N ALA A 23 22.32 8.21 -0.49
CA ALA A 23 22.96 6.93 -0.25
C ALA A 23 23.20 6.64 1.25
N ILE A 24 23.48 7.67 2.06
CA ILE A 24 23.66 7.53 3.51
C ILE A 24 22.37 7.06 4.21
N GLN A 25 21.19 7.34 3.64
CA GLN A 25 19.92 6.92 4.21
C GLN A 25 19.81 5.39 4.29
N ILE A 26 20.47 4.65 3.40
CA ILE A 26 20.47 3.18 3.41
C ILE A 26 21.00 2.67 4.76
N VAL A 27 22.06 3.28 5.26
CA VAL A 27 22.66 2.93 6.55
C VAL A 27 21.70 3.29 7.69
N PHE A 28 21.11 4.47 7.66
CA PHE A 28 20.16 4.90 8.70
C PHE A 28 18.90 4.06 8.72
N TYR A 29 18.33 3.71 7.55
CA TYR A 29 17.16 2.82 7.48
C TYR A 29 17.49 1.42 7.98
N GLY A 30 18.66 0.88 7.64
CA GLY A 30 19.11 -0.41 8.15
C GLY A 30 19.23 -0.40 9.68
N ALA A 31 19.87 0.62 10.25
CA ALA A 31 20.00 0.78 11.70
C ALA A 31 18.61 0.99 12.36
N CYS A 32 17.75 1.79 11.75
CA CYS A 32 16.38 2.02 12.22
C CYS A 32 15.56 0.73 12.24
N ALA A 33 15.66 -0.12 11.22
CA ALA A 33 14.97 -1.40 11.18
C ALA A 33 15.39 -2.34 12.31
N ILE A 34 16.70 -2.41 12.62
CA ILE A 34 17.23 -3.18 13.73
C ILE A 34 16.72 -2.65 15.07
N VAL A 35 16.80 -1.33 15.29
CA VAL A 35 16.35 -0.71 16.55
C VAL A 35 14.84 -0.88 16.74
N SER A 36 14.05 -0.65 15.70
CA SER A 36 12.60 -0.88 15.73
C SER A 36 12.27 -2.35 16.02
N GLY A 37 13.00 -3.29 15.41
CA GLY A 37 12.84 -4.72 15.66
C GLY A 37 13.11 -5.09 17.11
N LEU A 38 14.19 -4.55 17.71
CA LEU A 38 14.52 -4.77 19.13
C LEU A 38 13.49 -4.20 20.09
N LEU A 39 12.98 -2.99 19.81
CA LEU A 39 11.89 -2.37 20.61
C LEU A 39 10.61 -3.20 20.52
N ASN A 40 10.22 -3.60 19.31
CA ASN A 40 9.03 -4.44 19.10
C ASN A 40 9.14 -5.81 19.78
N ALA A 41 10.31 -6.43 19.79
CA ALA A 41 10.58 -7.67 20.53
C ALA A 41 10.42 -7.51 22.04
N ASN A 42 10.70 -6.29 22.56
CA ASN A 42 10.47 -5.93 23.97
C ASN A 42 9.07 -5.36 24.24
N ARG A 43 8.13 -5.46 23.27
CA ARG A 43 6.75 -4.97 23.34
C ARG A 43 6.62 -3.44 23.52
N ASP A 44 7.69 -2.69 23.23
CA ASP A 44 7.68 -1.22 23.20
C ASP A 44 7.41 -0.75 21.76
N TYR A 45 6.13 -0.73 21.37
CA TYR A 45 5.69 -0.37 20.03
C TYR A 45 5.57 1.14 19.80
N LEU A 46 5.58 1.94 20.86
CA LEU A 46 5.30 3.36 20.78
C LEU A 46 6.35 4.09 19.94
N TRP A 47 7.61 3.91 20.29
CA TRP A 47 8.70 4.64 19.63
C TRP A 47 8.96 4.17 18.20
N SER A 48 8.83 2.88 17.91
CA SER A 48 8.90 2.35 16.57
C SER A 48 7.77 2.87 15.66
N SER A 49 6.57 3.11 16.25
CA SER A 49 5.41 3.64 15.50
C SER A 49 5.47 5.15 15.29
N ILE A 50 6.03 5.92 16.23
CA ILE A 50 6.16 7.39 16.13
C ILE A 50 7.36 7.80 15.27
N ALA A 51 8.39 6.98 15.19
CA ALA A 51 9.62 7.32 14.47
C ALA A 51 9.41 7.75 13.01
N PRO A 52 8.55 7.09 12.18
CA PRO A 52 8.24 7.57 10.83
C PRO A 52 7.53 8.93 10.81
N VAL A 53 6.75 9.25 11.86
CA VAL A 53 6.09 10.56 11.96
C VAL A 53 7.12 11.67 12.14
N ALA A 54 8.14 11.43 12.99
CA ALA A 54 9.23 12.39 13.17
C ALA A 54 10.00 12.65 11.86
N ASN A 55 10.26 11.60 11.07
CA ASN A 55 10.84 11.75 9.73
C ASN A 55 9.95 12.64 8.84
N ASN A 56 8.65 12.36 8.78
CA ASN A 56 7.72 13.13 7.95
C ASN A 56 7.67 14.60 8.35
N VAL A 57 7.73 14.93 9.64
CA VAL A 57 7.78 16.32 10.12
C VAL A 57 9.02 17.03 9.60
N ILE A 58 10.19 16.39 9.66
CA ILE A 58 11.44 16.97 9.14
C ILE A 58 11.37 17.14 7.61
N VAL A 59 10.84 16.15 6.90
CA VAL A 59 10.68 16.20 5.44
C VAL A 59 9.73 17.34 5.02
N ILE A 60 8.59 17.49 5.71
CA ILE A 60 7.66 18.61 5.47
C ILE A 60 8.35 19.95 5.72
N ALA A 61 9.05 20.11 6.84
CA ALA A 61 9.80 21.31 7.15
C ALA A 61 10.86 21.62 6.07
N THR A 62 11.54 20.60 5.57
CA THR A 62 12.50 20.69 4.48
C THR A 62 11.87 21.24 3.19
N PHE A 63 10.69 20.71 2.80
CA PHE A 63 9.99 21.20 1.61
C PHE A 63 9.43 22.61 1.78
N ILE A 64 8.95 22.98 2.97
CA ILE A 64 8.55 24.36 3.25
C ILE A 64 9.76 25.30 3.12
N LEU A 65 10.90 24.95 3.71
CA LEU A 65 12.11 25.74 3.62
C LEU A 65 12.62 25.86 2.17
N TYR A 66 12.57 24.76 1.42
CA TYR A 66 12.83 24.76 -0.02
C TYR A 66 11.95 25.79 -0.75
N ALA A 67 10.63 25.75 -0.53
CA ALA A 67 9.70 26.63 -1.20
C ALA A 67 9.98 28.14 -0.91
N VAL A 68 10.46 28.46 0.28
CA VAL A 68 10.81 29.82 0.69
C VAL A 68 12.13 30.28 0.07
N VAL A 69 13.12 29.37 -0.02
CA VAL A 69 14.49 29.72 -0.46
C VAL A 69 14.65 29.63 -1.98
N ALA A 70 13.95 28.72 -2.65
CA ALA A 70 14.11 28.47 -4.08
C ALA A 70 13.92 29.70 -4.97
N PRO A 71 13.00 30.65 -4.71
CA PRO A 71 12.86 31.87 -5.50
C PRO A 71 14.07 32.83 -5.38
N GLN A 72 14.85 32.72 -4.31
CA GLN A 72 15.99 33.63 -4.03
C GLN A 72 17.32 32.97 -4.41
N ASN A 73 17.47 31.66 -4.16
CA ASN A 73 18.70 30.93 -4.41
C ASN A 73 18.39 29.44 -4.65
N GLN A 74 18.33 29.08 -5.94
CA GLN A 74 17.97 27.73 -6.36
C GLN A 74 19.03 26.70 -5.94
N GLU A 75 20.31 27.05 -5.95
CA GLU A 75 21.39 26.16 -5.55
C GLU A 75 21.28 25.81 -4.06
N MET A 76 21.10 26.81 -3.20
CA MET A 76 20.90 26.60 -1.76
C MET A 76 19.64 25.78 -1.49
N ALA A 77 18.57 25.98 -2.26
CA ALA A 77 17.33 25.20 -2.13
C ALA A 77 17.55 23.71 -2.46
N LEU A 78 18.37 23.39 -3.45
CA LEU A 78 18.72 21.99 -3.77
C LEU A 78 19.49 21.32 -2.62
N TYR A 79 20.43 22.04 -1.98
CA TYR A 79 21.13 21.53 -0.79
C TYR A 79 20.18 21.30 0.39
N ILE A 80 19.17 22.16 0.56
CA ILE A 80 18.14 21.97 1.62
C ILE A 80 17.43 20.62 1.45
N ILE A 81 17.01 20.28 0.23
CA ILE A 81 16.39 18.97 -0.04
C ILE A 81 17.40 17.83 0.15
N ALA A 82 18.62 18.01 -0.38
CA ALA A 82 19.67 16.99 -0.36
C ALA A 82 20.03 16.58 1.09
N ILE A 83 20.07 17.54 2.02
CA ILE A 83 20.42 17.30 3.42
C ILE A 83 19.18 16.97 4.26
N GLY A 84 18.05 17.64 4.01
CA GLY A 84 16.84 17.52 4.83
C GLY A 84 16.24 16.13 4.81
N ASN A 85 16.26 15.44 3.67
CA ASN A 85 15.76 14.05 3.60
C ASN A 85 16.62 13.08 4.43
N PRO A 86 17.96 13.00 4.30
CA PRO A 86 18.80 12.19 5.18
C PRO A 86 18.67 12.56 6.65
N LEU A 87 18.52 13.85 6.97
CA LEU A 87 18.30 14.33 8.33
C LEU A 87 16.98 13.77 8.90
N GLY A 88 15.91 13.72 8.12
CA GLY A 88 14.65 13.12 8.52
C GLY A 88 14.81 11.66 8.93
N VAL A 89 15.53 10.86 8.13
CA VAL A 89 15.81 9.45 8.43
C VAL A 89 16.73 9.29 9.65
N PHE A 90 17.71 10.18 9.81
CA PHE A 90 18.55 10.21 10.99
C PHE A 90 17.73 10.51 12.27
N VAL A 91 16.84 11.49 12.24
CA VAL A 91 15.94 11.80 13.36
C VAL A 91 15.01 10.62 13.67
N GLN A 92 14.50 9.93 12.63
CA GLN A 92 13.72 8.70 12.80
C GLN A 92 14.48 7.62 13.57
N LEU A 93 15.78 7.47 13.35
CA LEU A 93 16.64 6.58 14.12
C LEU A 93 16.87 7.13 15.54
N ALA A 94 17.26 8.40 15.63
CA ALA A 94 17.70 9.03 16.87
C ALA A 94 16.60 9.04 17.96
N ILE A 95 15.35 9.26 17.60
CA ILE A 95 14.21 9.30 18.55
C ILE A 95 13.95 7.95 19.22
N GLN A 96 14.40 6.85 18.63
CA GLN A 96 14.24 5.50 19.19
C GLN A 96 15.36 5.12 20.18
N LEU A 97 16.54 5.77 20.11
CA LEU A 97 17.70 5.40 20.95
C LEU A 97 17.45 5.56 22.45
N PRO A 98 16.77 6.63 22.94
CA PRO A 98 16.44 6.75 24.36
C PRO A 98 15.57 5.60 24.88
N ALA A 99 14.60 5.14 24.06
CA ALA A 99 13.73 4.02 24.40
C ALA A 99 14.52 2.72 24.50
N LEU A 100 15.48 2.51 23.61
CA LEU A 100 16.38 1.35 23.65
C LEU A 100 17.16 1.30 24.97
N LYS A 101 17.72 2.45 25.39
CA LYS A 101 18.43 2.59 26.66
C LYS A 101 17.53 2.36 27.85
N LYS A 102 16.28 2.90 27.83
CA LYS A 102 15.28 2.73 28.90
C LYS A 102 14.89 1.27 29.08
N ASN A 103 14.79 0.51 27.99
CA ASN A 103 14.49 -0.93 28.01
C ASN A 103 15.71 -1.79 28.37
N GLY A 104 16.86 -1.20 28.74
CA GLY A 104 18.06 -1.91 29.15
C GLY A 104 18.77 -2.65 28.00
N ILE A 105 18.37 -2.39 26.76
CA ILE A 105 18.93 -3.07 25.59
C ILE A 105 20.30 -2.46 25.27
N ARG A 106 21.34 -3.29 25.35
CA ARG A 106 22.70 -2.90 24.97
C ARG A 106 23.06 -3.57 23.67
N ILE A 107 23.19 -2.79 22.61
CA ILE A 107 23.68 -3.29 21.31
C ILE A 107 25.18 -3.54 21.44
N ARG A 108 25.58 -4.82 21.31
CA ARG A 108 26.99 -5.21 21.19
C ARG A 108 27.19 -5.79 19.79
N PRO A 109 27.93 -5.11 18.91
CA PRO A 109 28.25 -5.65 17.59
C PRO A 109 29.04 -6.98 17.79
N ARG A 110 28.45 -8.07 17.35
CA ARG A 110 29.11 -9.39 17.31
C ARG A 110 28.81 -10.01 15.96
N VAL A 111 29.84 -10.44 15.30
CA VAL A 111 29.71 -11.17 14.03
C VAL A 111 30.01 -12.64 14.31
N ASP A 112 28.96 -13.47 14.28
CA ASP A 112 29.04 -14.89 14.45
C ASP A 112 28.24 -15.61 13.35
N PHE A 113 28.91 -16.01 12.29
CA PHE A 113 28.29 -16.69 11.14
C PHE A 113 27.81 -18.11 11.46
N ARG A 114 28.14 -18.66 12.61
CA ARG A 114 27.73 -20.02 13.05
C ARG A 114 26.56 -20.01 14.00
N ASP A 115 26.06 -18.83 14.37
CA ASP A 115 24.89 -18.70 15.24
C ASP A 115 23.64 -19.33 14.58
N PRO A 116 22.99 -20.31 15.25
CA PRO A 116 21.75 -20.92 14.74
C PRO A 116 20.64 -19.90 14.44
N ALA A 117 20.52 -18.83 15.26
CA ALA A 117 19.55 -17.77 15.05
C ALA A 117 19.81 -17.00 13.74
N LEU A 118 21.08 -16.80 13.38
CA LEU A 118 21.44 -16.18 12.09
C LEU A 118 20.97 -17.07 10.92
N ARG A 119 21.18 -18.37 11.00
CA ARG A 119 20.76 -19.32 9.96
C ARG A 119 19.23 -19.35 9.80
N GLU A 120 18.49 -19.31 10.90
CA GLU A 120 17.02 -19.25 10.89
C GLU A 120 16.54 -17.92 10.27
N THR A 121 17.13 -16.80 10.68
CA THR A 121 16.83 -15.47 10.14
C THR A 121 17.11 -15.39 8.64
N LEU A 122 18.24 -15.92 8.17
CA LEU A 122 18.57 -15.96 6.75
C LEU A 122 17.62 -16.87 5.97
N GLY A 123 17.16 -17.96 6.56
CA GLY A 123 16.18 -18.86 5.93
C GLY A 123 14.83 -18.18 5.62
N LEU A 124 14.43 -17.19 6.40
CA LEU A 124 13.25 -16.37 6.14
C LEU A 124 13.58 -15.10 5.35
N GLY A 125 14.72 -14.49 5.62
CA GLY A 125 15.16 -13.22 5.05
C GLY A 125 15.54 -13.32 3.58
N ILE A 126 16.28 -14.35 3.16
CA ILE A 126 16.72 -14.52 1.77
C ILE A 126 15.51 -14.60 0.80
N PRO A 127 14.49 -15.45 1.04
CA PRO A 127 13.30 -15.44 0.18
C PRO A 127 12.55 -14.11 0.20
N ALA A 128 12.49 -13.42 1.34
CA ALA A 128 11.87 -12.10 1.44
C ALA A 128 12.63 -11.04 0.63
N LEU A 129 13.98 -11.05 0.69
CA LEU A 129 14.83 -10.21 -0.14
C LEU A 129 14.64 -10.50 -1.64
N PHE A 130 14.51 -11.77 -2.00
CA PHE A 130 14.24 -12.14 -3.39
C PHE A 130 12.90 -11.57 -3.89
N VAL A 131 11.83 -11.65 -3.08
CA VAL A 131 10.53 -11.02 -3.40
C VAL A 131 10.71 -9.51 -3.57
N MET A 132 11.45 -8.86 -2.69
CA MET A 132 11.70 -7.42 -2.77
C MET A 132 12.46 -7.04 -4.05
N LEU A 133 13.49 -7.79 -4.42
CA LEU A 133 14.23 -7.59 -5.67
C LEU A 133 13.35 -7.78 -6.89
N CYS A 134 12.54 -8.83 -6.93
CA CYS A 134 11.58 -9.05 -8.01
C CYS A 134 10.59 -7.89 -8.12
N SER A 135 10.04 -7.42 -7.01
CA SER A 135 9.12 -6.27 -6.98
C SER A 135 9.80 -4.99 -7.49
N THR A 136 11.05 -4.76 -7.12
CA THR A 136 11.82 -3.61 -7.60
C THR A 136 12.03 -3.68 -9.12
N ILE A 137 12.33 -4.85 -9.67
CA ILE A 137 12.47 -5.06 -11.11
C ILE A 137 11.14 -4.78 -11.82
N VAL A 138 10.03 -5.30 -11.30
CA VAL A 138 8.68 -5.07 -11.85
C VAL A 138 8.36 -3.57 -11.88
N VAL A 139 8.56 -2.86 -10.77
CA VAL A 139 8.32 -1.40 -10.69
C VAL A 139 9.21 -0.64 -11.67
N SER A 140 10.48 -1.05 -11.81
CA SER A 140 11.41 -0.43 -12.76
C SER A 140 10.95 -0.61 -14.21
N VAL A 141 10.49 -1.82 -14.56
CA VAL A 141 9.94 -2.10 -15.90
C VAL A 141 8.65 -1.34 -16.15
N GLN A 142 7.74 -1.27 -15.17
CA GLN A 142 6.51 -0.48 -15.27
C GLN A 142 6.81 1.01 -15.50
N THR A 143 7.77 1.56 -14.74
CA THR A 143 8.18 2.95 -14.87
C THR A 143 8.80 3.22 -16.24
N ALA A 144 9.69 2.34 -16.72
CA ALA A 144 10.28 2.45 -18.05
C ALA A 144 9.23 2.35 -19.17
N ALA A 145 8.30 1.39 -19.05
CA ALA A 145 7.21 1.22 -19.99
C ALA A 145 6.27 2.44 -20.03
N ALA A 146 6.00 3.05 -18.87
CA ALA A 146 5.14 4.23 -18.77
C ALA A 146 5.64 5.43 -19.58
N TYR A 147 6.95 5.63 -19.66
CA TYR A 147 7.56 6.66 -20.53
C TYR A 147 7.24 6.42 -22.03
N GLY A 148 7.06 5.18 -22.47
CA GLY A 148 6.67 4.87 -23.83
C GLY A 148 5.26 5.37 -24.20
N PHE A 149 4.38 5.58 -23.21
CA PHE A 149 3.03 6.09 -23.43
C PHE A 149 2.96 7.61 -23.31
N SER A 150 3.72 8.22 -22.39
CA SER A 150 3.71 9.66 -22.14
C SER A 150 4.90 10.06 -21.28
N ASP A 151 5.43 11.27 -21.50
CA ASP A 151 6.49 11.86 -20.67
C ASP A 151 6.08 11.93 -19.18
N ASN A 152 4.79 12.12 -18.90
CA ASN A 152 4.21 12.11 -17.57
C ASN A 152 3.77 10.72 -17.08
N GLY A 153 4.00 9.66 -17.87
CA GLY A 153 3.57 8.30 -17.57
C GLY A 153 3.94 7.80 -16.18
N PRO A 154 5.21 7.88 -15.75
CA PRO A 154 5.61 7.49 -14.40
C PRO A 154 4.90 8.24 -13.28
N SER A 155 4.60 9.53 -13.48
CA SER A 155 3.85 10.35 -12.53
C SER A 155 2.41 9.87 -12.40
N ILE A 156 1.77 9.46 -13.52
CA ILE A 156 0.42 8.88 -13.52
C ILE A 156 0.39 7.64 -12.61
N LEU A 157 1.34 6.71 -12.79
CA LEU A 157 1.43 5.51 -11.98
C LEU A 157 1.64 5.85 -10.49
N LEU A 158 2.54 6.79 -10.20
CA LEU A 158 2.91 7.18 -8.84
C LEU A 158 1.71 7.76 -8.08
N TYR A 159 1.03 8.75 -8.66
CA TYR A 159 -0.08 9.43 -7.98
C TYR A 159 -1.32 8.54 -7.84
N ALA A 160 -1.63 7.71 -8.84
CA ALA A 160 -2.70 6.73 -8.73
C ALA A 160 -2.42 5.72 -7.61
N ARG A 161 -1.16 5.26 -7.46
CA ARG A 161 -0.76 4.33 -6.40
C ARG A 161 -0.91 4.90 -5.00
N GLN A 162 -0.73 6.19 -4.79
CA GLN A 162 -0.93 6.81 -3.48
C GLN A 162 -2.37 6.64 -2.99
N TRP A 163 -3.36 6.91 -3.82
CA TRP A 163 -4.77 6.68 -3.48
C TRP A 163 -5.10 5.19 -3.32
N PHE A 164 -4.54 4.35 -4.19
CA PHE A 164 -4.72 2.90 -4.16
C PHE A 164 -4.24 2.27 -2.84
N THR A 165 -3.14 2.73 -2.27
CA THR A 165 -2.57 2.14 -1.05
C THR A 165 -3.28 2.57 0.23
N LEU A 166 -4.03 3.67 0.24
CA LEU A 166 -4.69 4.19 1.44
C LEU A 166 -5.71 3.21 2.05
N PRO A 167 -6.69 2.66 1.29
CA PRO A 167 -7.63 1.70 1.87
C PRO A 167 -6.94 0.46 2.46
N TYR A 168 -5.91 -0.03 1.78
CA TYR A 168 -5.11 -1.15 2.28
C TYR A 168 -4.43 -0.82 3.61
N ALA A 169 -3.79 0.34 3.72
CA ALA A 169 -3.06 0.75 4.91
C ALA A 169 -4.00 0.90 6.13
N PHE A 170 -5.19 1.43 5.94
CA PHE A 170 -6.14 1.67 7.03
C PHE A 170 -6.95 0.43 7.43
N LEU A 171 -7.24 -0.47 6.50
CA LEU A 171 -8.16 -1.59 6.74
C LEU A 171 -7.45 -2.95 6.71
N ALA A 172 -6.69 -3.25 5.65
CA ALA A 172 -6.09 -4.56 5.52
C ALA A 172 -4.90 -4.77 6.46
N VAL A 173 -4.06 -3.76 6.70
CA VAL A 173 -2.88 -3.88 7.58
C VAL A 173 -3.27 -4.26 9.01
N PRO A 174 -4.24 -3.62 9.69
CA PRO A 174 -4.66 -4.04 11.02
C PRO A 174 -5.20 -5.48 11.06
N ILE A 175 -6.01 -5.86 10.05
CA ILE A 175 -6.57 -7.21 9.94
C ILE A 175 -5.44 -8.23 9.77
N THR A 176 -4.54 -8.00 8.81
CA THR A 176 -3.43 -8.94 8.53
C THR A 176 -2.47 -9.07 9.70
N THR A 177 -2.25 -7.99 10.46
CA THR A 177 -1.36 -8.01 11.63
C THR A 177 -1.97 -8.80 12.78
N ALA A 178 -3.26 -8.59 13.09
CA ALA A 178 -3.96 -9.34 14.11
C ALA A 178 -4.01 -10.85 13.77
N MET A 179 -4.41 -11.17 12.56
CA MET A 179 -4.51 -12.55 12.09
C MET A 179 -3.15 -13.26 12.00
N PHE A 180 -2.07 -12.53 11.71
CA PHE A 180 -0.73 -13.11 11.67
C PHE A 180 -0.31 -13.70 13.02
N THR A 181 -0.58 -12.98 14.12
CA THR A 181 -0.26 -13.46 15.47
C THR A 181 -1.07 -14.70 15.81
N GLU A 182 -2.40 -14.66 15.59
CA GLU A 182 -3.28 -15.81 15.83
C GLU A 182 -2.88 -17.05 15.02
N LEU A 183 -2.54 -16.85 13.74
CA LEU A 183 -2.08 -17.95 12.87
C LEU A 183 -0.74 -18.54 13.31
N ALA A 184 0.16 -17.71 13.81
CA ALA A 184 1.45 -18.18 14.32
C ALA A 184 1.27 -19.04 15.60
N ASP A 185 0.37 -18.63 16.50
CA ASP A 185 0.04 -19.37 17.70
C ASP A 185 -0.65 -20.71 17.36
N MET A 186 -1.70 -20.71 16.52
CA MET A 186 -2.35 -21.94 16.04
C MET A 186 -1.39 -22.90 15.35
N GLN A 187 -0.45 -22.35 14.57
CA GLN A 187 0.59 -23.18 13.90
C GLN A 187 1.56 -23.79 14.93
N ALA A 188 1.92 -23.07 15.99
CA ALA A 188 2.81 -23.57 17.04
C ALA A 188 2.13 -24.66 17.87
N GLU A 189 0.82 -24.56 18.08
CA GLU A 189 -0.02 -25.55 18.78
C GLU A 189 -0.36 -26.76 17.91
N GLY A 190 -0.08 -26.73 16.59
CA GLY A 190 -0.41 -27.80 15.64
C GLY A 190 -1.90 -27.84 15.26
N ASP A 191 -2.70 -26.80 15.57
CA ASP A 191 -4.12 -26.70 15.21
C ASP A 191 -4.29 -26.38 13.71
N THR A 192 -4.20 -27.40 12.88
CA THR A 192 -4.36 -27.27 11.42
C THR A 192 -5.75 -26.75 11.03
N GLU A 193 -6.78 -27.13 11.74
CA GLU A 193 -8.15 -26.67 11.45
C GLU A 193 -8.36 -25.22 11.87
N GLY A 194 -7.73 -24.78 12.96
CA GLY A 194 -7.64 -23.37 13.35
C GLY A 194 -6.94 -22.53 12.28
N VAL A 195 -5.79 -23.00 11.80
CA VAL A 195 -5.05 -22.35 10.70
C VAL A 195 -5.92 -22.20 9.45
N LYS A 196 -6.64 -23.24 9.03
CA LYS A 196 -7.57 -23.17 7.89
C LYS A 196 -8.68 -22.13 8.11
N ARG A 197 -9.31 -22.13 9.29
CA ARG A 197 -10.33 -21.14 9.66
C ARG A 197 -9.78 -19.72 9.64
N GLY A 198 -8.59 -19.52 10.16
CA GLY A 198 -7.90 -18.22 10.14
C GLY A 198 -7.62 -17.73 8.72
N ILE A 199 -7.06 -18.58 7.84
CA ILE A 199 -6.81 -18.26 6.44
C ILE A 199 -8.08 -17.77 5.74
N ILE A 200 -9.17 -18.53 5.85
CA ILE A 200 -10.44 -18.20 5.19
C ILE A 200 -11.11 -16.99 5.85
N GLY A 201 -11.12 -16.91 7.18
CA GLY A 201 -11.71 -15.80 7.91
C GLY A 201 -11.06 -14.47 7.56
N GLY A 202 -9.73 -14.40 7.58
CA GLY A 202 -8.99 -13.21 7.20
C GLY A 202 -9.17 -12.85 5.72
N THR A 203 -9.14 -13.84 4.82
CA THR A 203 -9.41 -13.61 3.39
C THR A 203 -10.80 -13.04 3.16
N ASN A 204 -11.83 -13.61 3.80
CA ASN A 204 -13.21 -13.12 3.70
C ASN A 204 -13.33 -11.66 4.18
N GLN A 205 -12.70 -11.36 5.30
CA GLN A 205 -12.74 -10.03 5.90
C GLN A 205 -12.04 -9.00 5.00
N ILE A 206 -10.85 -9.34 4.46
CA ILE A 206 -10.11 -8.46 3.56
C ILE A 206 -10.92 -8.20 2.28
N LEU A 207 -11.46 -9.25 1.64
CA LEU A 207 -12.26 -9.09 0.43
C LEU A 207 -13.52 -8.26 0.67
N PHE A 208 -14.22 -8.50 1.79
CA PHE A 208 -15.42 -7.76 2.14
C PHE A 208 -15.16 -6.26 2.32
N PHE A 209 -13.97 -5.86 2.82
CA PHE A 209 -13.60 -4.46 2.93
C PHE A 209 -13.01 -3.90 1.64
N MET A 210 -12.09 -4.62 1.00
CA MET A 210 -11.35 -4.08 -0.15
C MET A 210 -12.22 -3.92 -1.40
N ILE A 211 -13.22 -4.77 -1.60
CA ILE A 211 -14.13 -4.68 -2.76
C ILE A 211 -14.93 -3.36 -2.75
N PRO A 212 -15.64 -2.97 -1.66
CA PRO A 212 -16.30 -1.67 -1.60
C PRO A 212 -15.35 -0.49 -1.85
N PHE A 213 -14.16 -0.51 -1.24
CA PHE A 213 -13.19 0.57 -1.44
C PHE A 213 -12.62 0.61 -2.85
N ALA A 214 -12.47 -0.53 -3.53
CA ALA A 214 -12.15 -0.56 -4.95
C ALA A 214 -13.23 0.15 -5.78
N LEU A 215 -14.51 -0.15 -5.52
CA LEU A 215 -15.63 0.51 -6.18
C LEU A 215 -15.67 2.02 -5.88
N TYR A 216 -15.32 2.43 -4.65
CA TYR A 216 -15.25 3.87 -4.31
C TYR A 216 -14.11 4.57 -5.02
N LEU A 217 -12.93 3.94 -5.12
CA LEU A 217 -11.83 4.48 -5.90
C LEU A 217 -12.21 4.67 -7.38
N MET A 218 -13.03 3.78 -7.95
CA MET A 218 -13.53 3.93 -9.32
C MET A 218 -14.52 5.09 -9.45
N VAL A 219 -15.51 5.17 -8.55
CA VAL A 219 -16.58 6.20 -8.61
C VAL A 219 -16.04 7.59 -8.30
N PHE A 220 -15.17 7.69 -7.30
CA PHE A 220 -14.60 8.96 -6.85
C PHE A 220 -13.22 9.26 -7.43
N ALA A 221 -12.77 8.52 -8.47
CA ALA A 221 -11.45 8.69 -9.05
C ALA A 221 -11.17 10.16 -9.42
N LEU A 222 -12.05 10.75 -10.21
CA LEU A 222 -11.87 12.12 -10.69
C LEU A 222 -11.83 13.16 -9.54
N PRO A 223 -12.81 13.24 -8.63
CA PRO A 223 -12.74 14.21 -7.54
C PRO A 223 -11.61 13.92 -6.53
N LEU A 224 -11.21 12.67 -6.31
CA LEU A 224 -10.05 12.35 -5.47
C LEU A 224 -8.75 12.87 -6.09
N VAL A 225 -8.53 12.62 -7.37
CA VAL A 225 -7.33 13.08 -8.06
C VAL A 225 -7.33 14.60 -8.26
N THR A 226 -8.51 15.23 -8.36
CA THR A 226 -8.63 16.71 -8.41
C THR A 226 -8.03 17.38 -7.16
N LEU A 227 -7.89 16.68 -6.04
CA LEU A 227 -7.20 17.22 -4.86
C LEU A 227 -5.71 17.50 -5.11
N TYR A 228 -5.13 16.97 -6.18
CA TYR A 228 -3.77 17.30 -6.62
C TYR A 228 -3.73 18.48 -7.62
N HIS A 229 -4.89 19.02 -8.05
CA HIS A 229 -4.97 20.08 -9.05
C HIS A 229 -4.44 21.40 -8.49
N ALA A 230 -3.12 21.58 -8.51
CA ALA A 230 -2.46 22.81 -8.08
C ALA A 230 -1.14 23.02 -8.84
N GLY A 231 -0.78 24.26 -9.09
CA GLY A 231 0.48 24.63 -9.75
C GLY A 231 0.55 24.10 -11.18
N ALA A 232 1.57 23.28 -11.47
CA ALA A 232 1.80 22.67 -12.78
C ALA A 232 0.88 21.46 -13.08
N PHE A 233 0.04 21.04 -12.12
CA PHE A 233 -0.87 19.90 -12.28
C PHE A 233 -2.13 20.32 -13.05
N THR A 234 -2.19 20.00 -14.33
CA THR A 234 -3.33 20.36 -15.22
C THR A 234 -4.48 19.38 -15.07
N MET A 235 -5.68 19.77 -15.56
CA MET A 235 -6.85 18.87 -15.59
C MET A 235 -6.63 17.66 -16.50
N ASP A 236 -5.80 17.75 -17.54
CA ASP A 236 -5.44 16.60 -18.38
C ASP A 236 -4.64 15.57 -17.58
N ASN A 237 -3.72 16.02 -16.73
CA ASN A 237 -3.01 15.13 -15.80
C ASN A 237 -3.97 14.48 -14.80
N VAL A 238 -4.92 15.25 -14.26
CA VAL A 238 -5.96 14.76 -13.34
C VAL A 238 -6.81 13.68 -14.02
N ASN A 239 -7.26 13.90 -15.24
CA ASN A 239 -8.07 12.95 -15.98
C ASN A 239 -7.29 11.64 -16.28
N SER A 240 -6.04 11.76 -16.72
CA SER A 240 -5.19 10.59 -17.02
C SER A 240 -4.95 9.74 -15.77
N ILE A 241 -4.64 10.38 -14.63
CA ILE A 241 -4.44 9.67 -13.36
C ILE A 241 -5.76 9.03 -12.88
N ALA A 242 -6.89 9.74 -12.98
CA ALA A 242 -8.18 9.21 -12.55
C ALA A 242 -8.58 7.98 -13.39
N THR A 243 -8.37 8.01 -14.70
CA THR A 243 -8.64 6.88 -15.59
C THR A 243 -7.76 5.68 -15.25
N TYR A 244 -6.45 5.90 -15.11
CA TYR A 244 -5.51 4.84 -14.70
C TYR A 244 -5.88 4.27 -13.33
N MET A 245 -6.21 5.13 -12.33
CA MET A 245 -6.61 4.72 -10.99
C MET A 245 -7.88 3.87 -11.00
N THR A 246 -8.84 4.19 -11.87
CA THR A 246 -10.07 3.41 -12.03
C THR A 246 -9.78 1.96 -12.42
N VAL A 247 -8.85 1.75 -13.35
CA VAL A 247 -8.42 0.40 -13.74
C VAL A 247 -7.57 -0.25 -12.65
N LEU A 248 -6.65 0.48 -12.04
CA LEU A 248 -5.81 -0.02 -10.96
C LEU A 248 -6.65 -0.48 -9.75
N ALA A 249 -7.79 0.16 -9.49
CA ALA A 249 -8.67 -0.18 -8.36
C ALA A 249 -9.15 -1.64 -8.39
N PHE A 250 -9.24 -2.29 -9.57
CA PHE A 250 -9.53 -3.72 -9.68
C PHE A 250 -8.49 -4.60 -8.98
N ALA A 251 -7.24 -4.13 -8.87
CA ALA A 251 -6.18 -4.85 -8.17
C ALA A 251 -6.35 -4.83 -6.64
N LEU A 252 -7.08 -3.86 -6.06
CA LEU A 252 -7.11 -3.63 -4.61
C LEU A 252 -7.56 -4.85 -3.79
N PRO A 253 -8.62 -5.59 -4.14
CA PRO A 253 -9.04 -6.76 -3.38
C PRO A 253 -8.00 -7.89 -3.41
N VAL A 254 -7.46 -8.18 -4.58
CA VAL A 254 -6.44 -9.24 -4.76
C VAL A 254 -5.09 -8.83 -4.18
N TYR A 255 -4.71 -7.56 -4.25
CA TYR A 255 -3.55 -7.02 -3.54
C TYR A 255 -3.65 -7.23 -2.02
N GLY A 256 -4.82 -6.92 -1.44
CA GLY A 256 -5.07 -7.17 -0.02
C GLY A 256 -4.94 -8.65 0.36
N VAL A 257 -5.45 -9.54 -0.47
CA VAL A 257 -5.33 -11.00 -0.29
C VAL A 257 -3.87 -11.45 -0.44
N ASN A 258 -3.15 -10.99 -1.45
CA ASN A 258 -1.74 -11.37 -1.67
C ASN A 258 -0.86 -10.99 -0.47
N THR A 259 -1.02 -9.78 0.05
CA THR A 259 -0.28 -9.33 1.23
C THR A 259 -0.63 -10.13 2.49
N TYR A 260 -1.88 -10.57 2.64
CA TYR A 260 -2.27 -11.49 3.70
C TYR A 260 -1.65 -12.89 3.51
N LEU A 261 -1.66 -13.41 2.29
CA LEU A 261 -0.99 -14.67 1.94
C LEU A 261 0.51 -14.61 2.25
N GLN A 262 1.17 -13.47 2.03
CA GLN A 262 2.56 -13.28 2.43
C GLN A 262 2.76 -13.53 3.93
N LYS A 263 1.86 -12.99 4.78
CA LYS A 263 1.90 -13.22 6.23
C LYS A 263 1.64 -14.69 6.58
N ILE A 264 0.68 -15.34 5.92
CA ILE A 264 0.39 -16.77 6.09
C ILE A 264 1.61 -17.62 5.76
N PHE A 265 2.24 -17.39 4.59
CA PHE A 265 3.43 -18.14 4.19
C PHE A 265 4.63 -17.86 5.08
N SER A 266 4.71 -16.68 5.67
CA SER A 266 5.71 -16.34 6.69
C SER A 266 5.47 -17.14 7.98
N SER A 267 4.22 -17.17 8.51
CA SER A 267 3.89 -17.94 9.71
C SER A 267 4.08 -19.45 9.53
N LEU A 268 3.78 -19.97 8.34
CA LEU A 268 4.02 -21.37 7.96
C LEU A 268 5.49 -21.67 7.65
N ARG A 269 6.40 -20.70 7.74
CA ARG A 269 7.83 -20.83 7.37
C ARG A 269 8.05 -21.33 5.92
N LYS A 270 7.19 -20.89 4.98
CA LYS A 270 7.20 -21.29 3.57
C LYS A 270 7.39 -20.12 2.61
N MET A 271 8.15 -19.10 3.03
CA MET A 271 8.42 -17.91 2.21
C MET A 271 9.03 -18.21 0.84
N GLY A 272 9.82 -19.28 0.70
CA GLY A 272 10.36 -19.70 -0.59
C GLY A 272 9.30 -20.07 -1.62
N VAL A 273 8.20 -20.70 -1.18
CA VAL A 273 7.07 -21.01 -2.07
C VAL A 273 6.34 -19.73 -2.50
N PHE A 274 6.10 -18.82 -1.54
CA PHE A 274 5.53 -17.51 -1.84
C PHE A 274 6.39 -16.76 -2.87
N ALA A 275 7.70 -16.73 -2.67
CA ALA A 275 8.66 -16.10 -3.57
C ALA A 275 8.61 -16.69 -4.99
N ALA A 276 8.57 -18.01 -5.11
CA ALA A 276 8.52 -18.70 -6.41
C ALA A 276 7.26 -18.35 -7.21
N PHE A 277 6.08 -18.38 -6.59
CA PHE A 277 4.84 -18.03 -7.28
C PHE A 277 4.75 -16.55 -7.62
N ASN A 278 5.23 -15.65 -6.74
CA ASN A 278 5.31 -14.23 -7.06
C ASN A 278 6.31 -13.94 -8.19
N PHE A 279 7.41 -14.69 -8.29
CA PHE A 279 8.33 -14.57 -9.43
C PHE A 279 7.65 -14.92 -10.75
N VAL A 280 6.91 -16.05 -10.80
CA VAL A 280 6.17 -16.45 -12.01
C VAL A 280 5.11 -15.41 -12.38
N ALA A 281 4.36 -14.93 -11.39
CA ALA A 281 3.36 -13.89 -11.61
C ALA A 281 4.00 -12.56 -12.07
N GLY A 282 5.16 -12.19 -11.50
CA GLY A 282 5.94 -11.02 -11.90
C GLY A 282 6.45 -11.11 -13.35
N ALA A 283 6.90 -12.30 -13.76
CA ALA A 283 7.29 -12.53 -15.16
C ALA A 283 6.10 -12.33 -16.11
N ALA A 284 4.91 -12.82 -15.77
CA ALA A 284 3.69 -12.60 -16.55
C ALA A 284 3.30 -11.10 -16.60
N GLN A 285 3.41 -10.40 -15.47
CA GLN A 285 3.18 -8.95 -15.40
C GLN A 285 4.15 -8.18 -16.29
N ILE A 286 5.45 -8.48 -16.22
CA ILE A 286 6.48 -7.85 -17.07
C ILE A 286 6.17 -8.12 -18.53
N ALA A 287 5.86 -9.36 -18.91
CA ALA A 287 5.56 -9.73 -20.29
C ALA A 287 4.36 -8.92 -20.84
N LEU A 288 3.27 -8.80 -20.07
CA LEU A 288 2.10 -8.02 -20.49
C LEU A 288 2.40 -6.51 -20.54
N THR A 289 3.15 -5.98 -19.57
CA THR A 289 3.59 -4.58 -19.55
C THR A 289 4.44 -4.25 -20.78
N MET A 290 5.43 -5.09 -21.10
CA MET A 290 6.30 -4.91 -22.26
C MET A 290 5.54 -5.08 -23.58
N PHE A 291 4.59 -6.01 -23.65
CA PHE A 291 3.72 -6.17 -24.82
C PHE A 291 2.88 -4.91 -25.03
N GLY A 292 2.30 -4.32 -23.97
CA GLY A 292 1.57 -3.05 -24.05
C GLY A 292 2.47 -1.90 -24.53
N ALA A 293 3.66 -1.77 -23.93
CA ALA A 293 4.63 -0.74 -24.29
C ALA A 293 5.17 -0.87 -25.74
N ALA A 294 5.23 -2.08 -26.27
CA ALA A 294 5.60 -2.30 -27.68
C ALA A 294 4.43 -2.00 -28.66
N ASN A 295 3.22 -1.79 -28.17
CA ASN A 295 2.02 -1.56 -28.98
C ASN A 295 1.21 -0.36 -28.47
N VAL A 296 1.86 0.75 -28.16
CA VAL A 296 1.24 1.97 -27.59
C VAL A 296 0.14 2.56 -28.46
N GLU A 297 0.15 2.30 -29.77
CA GLU A 297 -0.91 2.73 -30.69
C GLU A 297 -2.24 1.97 -30.49
N ARG A 298 -2.17 0.76 -29.90
CA ARG A 298 -3.33 -0.12 -29.71
C ARG A 298 -3.82 -0.15 -28.25
N PHE A 299 -2.93 0.04 -27.31
CA PHE A 299 -3.22 -0.06 -25.90
C PHE A 299 -2.92 1.25 -25.19
N PRO A 300 -3.85 1.73 -24.34
CA PRO A 300 -3.58 2.87 -23.49
C PRO A 300 -2.71 2.48 -22.29
N ILE A 301 -2.21 3.46 -21.55
CA ILE A 301 -1.32 3.27 -20.38
C ILE A 301 -1.91 2.35 -19.29
N GLU A 302 -3.24 2.24 -19.23
CA GLU A 302 -3.98 1.39 -18.30
C GLU A 302 -3.65 -0.10 -18.46
N ILE A 303 -3.03 -0.52 -19.57
CA ILE A 303 -2.53 -1.89 -19.75
C ILE A 303 -1.53 -2.28 -18.64
N ILE A 304 -0.79 -1.30 -18.10
CA ILE A 304 0.13 -1.50 -16.98
C ILE A 304 -0.66 -1.84 -15.70
N ALA A 305 -1.79 -1.18 -15.46
CA ALA A 305 -2.68 -1.51 -14.35
C ALA A 305 -3.33 -2.89 -14.52
N VAL A 306 -3.74 -3.25 -15.74
CA VAL A 306 -4.26 -4.59 -16.05
C VAL A 306 -3.20 -5.67 -15.79
N ALA A 307 -1.94 -5.41 -16.15
CA ALA A 307 -0.83 -6.32 -15.88
C ALA A 307 -0.62 -6.50 -14.36
N GLU A 308 -0.85 -5.49 -13.56
CA GLU A 308 -0.79 -5.58 -12.10
C GLU A 308 -1.95 -6.41 -11.52
N VAL A 309 -3.17 -6.25 -12.03
CA VAL A 309 -4.31 -7.13 -11.67
C VAL A 309 -3.96 -8.59 -12.00
N LEU A 310 -3.42 -8.84 -13.19
CA LEU A 310 -3.01 -10.18 -13.62
C LEU A 310 -1.98 -10.79 -12.65
N PHE A 311 -0.98 -9.99 -12.23
CA PHE A 311 0.01 -10.43 -11.24
C PHE A 311 -0.64 -10.99 -9.98
N TYR A 312 -1.50 -10.20 -9.32
CA TYR A 312 -2.12 -10.63 -8.07
C TYR A 312 -3.06 -11.82 -8.26
N VAL A 313 -3.84 -11.84 -9.34
CA VAL A 313 -4.75 -12.95 -9.63
C VAL A 313 -3.96 -14.25 -9.84
N VAL A 314 -2.90 -14.22 -10.66
CA VAL A 314 -2.07 -15.41 -10.91
C VAL A 314 -1.38 -15.88 -9.63
N ALA A 315 -0.76 -14.95 -8.89
CA ALA A 315 -0.09 -15.26 -7.63
C ALA A 315 -1.04 -15.90 -6.63
N ASP A 316 -2.18 -15.27 -6.38
CA ASP A 316 -3.15 -15.71 -5.37
C ASP A 316 -3.77 -17.06 -5.71
N VAL A 317 -4.14 -17.29 -6.98
CA VAL A 317 -4.65 -18.58 -7.44
C VAL A 317 -3.62 -19.70 -7.21
N CYS A 318 -2.37 -19.47 -7.56
CA CYS A 318 -1.28 -20.45 -7.36
C CYS A 318 -1.03 -20.70 -5.87
N LEU A 319 -0.99 -19.65 -5.05
CA LEU A 319 -0.78 -19.73 -3.60
C LEU A 319 -1.93 -20.48 -2.90
N PHE A 320 -3.18 -20.17 -3.24
CA PHE A 320 -4.35 -20.90 -2.72
C PHE A 320 -4.38 -22.36 -3.19
N ALA A 321 -4.02 -22.63 -4.44
CA ALA A 321 -3.91 -24.01 -4.94
C ALA A 321 -2.86 -24.80 -4.18
N TYR A 322 -1.71 -24.20 -3.87
CA TYR A 322 -0.70 -24.83 -3.03
C TYR A 322 -1.18 -25.09 -1.61
N LEU A 323 -1.80 -24.10 -0.95
CA LEU A 323 -2.37 -24.26 0.39
C LEU A 323 -3.42 -25.38 0.42
N ARG A 324 -4.30 -25.43 -0.57
CA ARG A 324 -5.32 -26.47 -0.69
C ARG A 324 -4.72 -27.88 -0.84
N ARG A 325 -3.63 -28.00 -1.61
CA ARG A 325 -2.93 -29.29 -1.74
C ARG A 325 -2.27 -29.72 -0.44
N ARG A 326 -1.77 -28.79 0.35
CA ARG A 326 -1.02 -29.06 1.58
C ARG A 326 -1.91 -29.26 2.81
N LEU A 327 -2.90 -28.39 2.99
CA LEU A 327 -3.78 -28.38 4.16
C LEU A 327 -5.08 -29.15 3.94
N GLY A 328 -5.36 -29.59 2.70
CA GLY A 328 -6.61 -30.20 2.30
C GLY A 328 -7.67 -29.18 1.88
N PRO A 329 -8.88 -29.60 1.58
CA PRO A 329 -9.95 -28.72 1.15
C PRO A 329 -10.33 -27.73 2.26
N PHE A 330 -10.48 -26.46 1.90
CA PHE A 330 -11.03 -25.42 2.76
C PHE A 330 -12.04 -24.57 1.99
N GLY A 331 -12.89 -23.89 2.74
CA GLY A 331 -14.15 -23.30 2.33
C GLY A 331 -14.09 -22.18 1.28
N LEU A 332 -13.58 -22.44 0.07
CA LEU A 332 -13.60 -21.46 -1.05
C LEU A 332 -15.01 -20.93 -1.33
N ARG A 333 -16.07 -21.71 -1.01
CA ARG A 333 -17.45 -21.24 -1.10
C ARG A 333 -17.74 -20.07 -0.15
N SER A 334 -17.07 -20.02 1.00
CA SER A 334 -17.15 -18.88 1.92
C SER A 334 -16.50 -17.64 1.32
N VAL A 335 -15.35 -17.79 0.66
CA VAL A 335 -14.66 -16.70 -0.04
C VAL A 335 -15.56 -16.12 -1.14
N ALA A 336 -16.15 -16.95 -1.97
CA ALA A 336 -17.09 -16.51 -3.00
C ALA A 336 -18.30 -15.75 -2.41
N LYS A 337 -18.84 -16.21 -1.26
CA LYS A 337 -19.90 -15.49 -0.56
C LYS A 337 -19.45 -14.13 -0.03
N ALA A 338 -18.24 -14.04 0.52
CA ALA A 338 -17.69 -12.77 0.99
C ALA A 338 -17.48 -11.79 -0.17
N CYS A 339 -16.97 -12.26 -1.32
CA CYS A 339 -16.90 -11.46 -2.54
C CYS A 339 -18.27 -10.95 -2.99
N ALA A 340 -19.27 -11.85 -3.05
CA ALA A 340 -20.63 -11.49 -3.46
C ALA A 340 -21.25 -10.43 -2.52
N ARG A 341 -21.06 -10.59 -1.20
CA ARG A 341 -21.50 -9.59 -0.21
C ARG A 341 -20.75 -8.25 -0.37
N GLY A 342 -19.43 -8.29 -0.54
CA GLY A 342 -18.61 -7.10 -0.81
C GLY A 342 -19.07 -6.35 -2.06
N LEU A 343 -19.35 -7.08 -3.15
CA LEU A 343 -19.89 -6.50 -4.39
C LEU A 343 -21.30 -5.95 -4.21
N LEU A 344 -22.19 -6.68 -3.53
CA LEU A 344 -23.58 -6.25 -3.32
C LEU A 344 -23.64 -4.98 -2.46
N PHE A 345 -23.08 -5.03 -1.25
CA PHE A 345 -23.14 -3.89 -0.32
C PHE A 345 -22.26 -2.73 -0.78
N GLY A 346 -21.07 -3.02 -1.29
CA GLY A 346 -20.19 -2.03 -1.89
C GLY A 346 -20.79 -1.38 -3.12
N GLY A 347 -21.46 -2.16 -3.99
CA GLY A 347 -22.17 -1.66 -5.17
C GLY A 347 -23.33 -0.75 -4.81
N LEU A 348 -24.13 -1.12 -3.79
CA LEU A 348 -25.21 -0.25 -3.29
C LEU A 348 -24.67 1.07 -2.72
N GLY A 349 -23.58 1.01 -1.94
CA GLY A 349 -22.91 2.18 -1.42
C GLY A 349 -22.30 3.04 -2.52
N ALA A 350 -21.60 2.43 -3.48
CA ALA A 350 -21.03 3.12 -4.63
C ALA A 350 -22.12 3.80 -5.48
N ALA A 351 -23.24 3.13 -5.74
CA ALA A 351 -24.39 3.71 -6.45
C ALA A 351 -25.02 4.88 -5.69
N ALA A 352 -25.20 4.77 -4.36
CA ALA A 352 -25.68 5.86 -3.55
C ALA A 352 -24.73 7.07 -3.55
N GLY A 353 -23.43 6.82 -3.39
CA GLY A 353 -22.38 7.85 -3.42
C GLY A 353 -22.26 8.52 -4.79
N SER A 354 -22.33 7.75 -5.89
CA SER A 354 -22.34 8.31 -7.24
C SER A 354 -23.59 9.13 -7.52
N GLY A 355 -24.75 8.72 -6.98
CA GLY A 355 -25.99 9.49 -7.05
C GLY A 355 -25.86 10.85 -6.38
N VAL A 356 -25.23 10.91 -5.20
CA VAL A 356 -24.91 12.18 -4.52
C VAL A 356 -23.95 13.03 -5.35
N LEU A 357 -22.89 12.43 -5.87
CA LEU A 357 -21.92 13.11 -6.72
C LEU A 357 -22.59 13.70 -7.97
N PHE A 358 -23.43 12.93 -8.64
CA PHE A 358 -24.20 13.38 -9.80
C PHE A 358 -25.15 14.52 -9.43
N ALA A 359 -25.89 14.40 -8.32
CA ALA A 359 -26.79 15.46 -7.86
C ALA A 359 -26.04 16.77 -7.54
N LEU A 360 -24.88 16.67 -6.88
CA LEU A 360 -24.05 17.86 -6.60
C LEU A 360 -23.54 18.50 -7.89
N GLN A 361 -23.14 17.72 -8.88
CA GLN A 361 -22.68 18.25 -10.17
C GLN A 361 -23.84 18.89 -10.97
N MET A 362 -25.04 18.35 -10.87
CA MET A 362 -26.20 18.83 -11.60
C MET A 362 -26.85 20.07 -10.93
N PHE A 363 -26.98 20.06 -9.61
CA PHE A 363 -27.76 21.08 -8.87
C PHE A 363 -26.92 22.16 -8.19
N VAL A 364 -25.61 21.89 -7.96
CA VAL A 364 -24.72 22.87 -7.31
C VAL A 364 -23.76 23.46 -8.33
N ALA A 365 -22.82 22.67 -8.85
CA ALA A 365 -21.90 23.07 -9.92
C ALA A 365 -21.19 21.85 -10.52
N PRO A 366 -20.86 21.83 -11.83
CA PRO A 366 -19.97 20.86 -12.41
C PRO A 366 -18.60 20.88 -11.70
N LEU A 367 -17.89 19.75 -11.71
CA LEU A 367 -16.55 19.70 -11.12
C LEU A 367 -15.59 20.57 -11.95
N SER A 368 -15.15 21.68 -11.38
CA SER A 368 -14.40 22.74 -12.06
C SER A 368 -12.89 22.67 -11.87
N GLY A 369 -12.37 21.59 -11.27
CA GLY A 369 -10.96 21.49 -10.88
C GLY A 369 -10.62 22.21 -9.56
N SER A 370 -11.62 22.77 -8.86
CA SER A 370 -11.44 23.40 -7.55
C SER A 370 -11.22 22.33 -6.45
N ILE A 371 -10.09 22.43 -5.72
CA ILE A 371 -9.75 21.53 -4.62
C ILE A 371 -10.83 21.52 -3.52
N PRO A 372 -11.30 22.68 -2.99
CA PRO A 372 -12.34 22.70 -1.97
C PRO A 372 -13.64 22.05 -2.44
N GLN A 373 -14.04 22.28 -3.70
CA GLN A 373 -15.22 21.66 -4.31
C GLN A 373 -15.06 20.14 -4.39
N ALA A 374 -13.91 19.66 -4.90
CA ALA A 374 -13.62 18.24 -5.02
C ALA A 374 -13.64 17.56 -3.65
N LEU A 375 -13.04 18.18 -2.63
CA LEU A 375 -13.05 17.68 -1.25
C LEU A 375 -14.48 17.59 -0.70
N ALA A 376 -15.29 18.62 -0.88
CA ALA A 376 -16.69 18.62 -0.43
C ALA A 376 -17.49 17.50 -1.11
N TYR A 377 -17.27 17.26 -2.42
CA TYR A 377 -17.97 16.24 -3.19
C TYR A 377 -17.54 14.82 -2.77
N VAL A 378 -16.23 14.61 -2.55
CA VAL A 378 -15.72 13.34 -2.01
C VAL A 378 -16.26 13.05 -0.61
N LEU A 379 -16.28 14.06 0.26
CA LEU A 379 -16.79 13.88 1.63
C LEU A 379 -18.30 13.58 1.61
N ALA A 380 -19.10 14.36 0.89
CA ALA A 380 -20.55 14.16 0.83
C ALA A 380 -20.90 12.78 0.23
N GLY A 381 -20.39 12.46 -0.95
CA GLY A 381 -20.64 11.18 -1.62
C GLY A 381 -20.03 10.00 -0.89
N GLY A 382 -18.78 10.14 -0.39
CA GLY A 382 -18.07 9.11 0.33
C GLY A 382 -18.71 8.74 1.66
N ILE A 383 -19.15 9.71 2.45
CA ILE A 383 -19.88 9.43 3.71
C ILE A 383 -21.17 8.66 3.42
N VAL A 384 -21.94 9.06 2.41
CA VAL A 384 -23.17 8.34 2.03
C VAL A 384 -22.84 6.92 1.57
N ALA A 385 -21.82 6.74 0.75
CA ALA A 385 -21.38 5.43 0.30
C ALA A 385 -21.00 4.51 1.48
N LEU A 386 -20.21 5.01 2.43
CA LEU A 386 -19.81 4.27 3.64
C LEU A 386 -21.01 3.93 4.54
N VAL A 387 -21.90 4.91 4.78
CA VAL A 387 -23.09 4.70 5.62
C VAL A 387 -24.03 3.68 5.01
N VAL A 388 -24.26 3.72 3.72
CA VAL A 388 -25.11 2.72 3.03
C VAL A 388 -24.47 1.34 3.09
N THR A 389 -23.21 1.20 2.71
CA THR A 389 -22.52 -0.10 2.72
C THR A 389 -22.47 -0.72 4.11
N PHE A 390 -21.90 -0.02 5.08
CA PHE A 390 -21.67 -0.59 6.41
C PHE A 390 -22.92 -0.54 7.28
N GLY A 391 -23.79 0.45 7.11
CA GLY A 391 -25.08 0.52 7.80
C GLY A 391 -25.99 -0.66 7.42
N LEU A 392 -26.11 -0.97 6.12
CA LEU A 392 -26.86 -2.14 5.65
C LEU A 392 -26.22 -3.45 6.10
N SER A 393 -24.90 -3.55 6.01
CA SER A 393 -24.17 -4.75 6.42
C SER A 393 -24.33 -5.06 7.92
N ILE A 394 -24.30 -4.04 8.78
CA ILE A 394 -24.53 -4.17 10.22
C ILE A 394 -26.00 -4.55 10.48
N LYS A 395 -26.96 -3.85 9.85
CA LYS A 395 -28.38 -4.11 10.00
C LYS A 395 -28.76 -5.55 9.62
N LEU A 396 -28.14 -6.07 8.56
CA LEU A 396 -28.35 -7.43 8.06
C LEU A 396 -27.44 -8.47 8.74
N ARG A 397 -26.70 -8.08 9.77
CA ARG A 397 -25.82 -8.95 10.57
C ARG A 397 -24.82 -9.74 9.72
N VAL A 398 -24.21 -9.07 8.74
CA VAL A 398 -23.18 -9.69 7.90
C VAL A 398 -21.97 -10.05 8.78
N PRO A 399 -21.50 -11.32 8.77
CA PRO A 399 -20.43 -11.76 9.69
C PRO A 399 -19.15 -10.94 9.56
N GLU A 400 -18.76 -10.59 8.34
CA GLU A 400 -17.55 -9.84 8.04
C GLU A 400 -17.63 -8.38 8.54
N ALA A 401 -18.83 -7.83 8.72
CA ALA A 401 -19.07 -6.48 9.26
C ALA A 401 -19.06 -6.41 10.80
N ALA A 402 -18.95 -7.55 11.51
CA ALA A 402 -19.00 -7.60 12.97
C ALA A 402 -17.93 -6.70 13.62
N PHE A 403 -16.75 -6.60 13.01
CA PHE A 403 -15.67 -5.72 13.47
C PHE A 403 -16.11 -4.25 13.46
N VAL A 404 -16.72 -3.77 12.38
CA VAL A 404 -17.25 -2.39 12.30
C VAL A 404 -18.36 -2.18 13.33
N GLY A 405 -19.25 -3.16 13.48
CA GLY A 405 -20.31 -3.15 14.49
C GLY A 405 -19.78 -2.98 15.91
N SER A 406 -18.66 -3.62 16.24
CA SER A 406 -18.02 -3.50 17.56
C SER A 406 -17.44 -2.09 17.80
N ILE A 407 -16.85 -1.48 16.78
CA ILE A 407 -16.33 -0.11 16.86
C ILE A 407 -17.47 0.89 17.05
N VAL A 408 -18.53 0.78 16.24
CA VAL A 408 -19.72 1.64 16.35
C VAL A 408 -20.40 1.50 17.71
N GLY A 409 -20.48 0.27 18.25
CA GLY A 409 -21.00 0.00 19.59
C GLY A 409 -20.19 0.69 20.70
N LYS A 410 -18.85 0.64 20.62
CA LYS A 410 -17.95 1.31 21.57
C LYS A 410 -18.09 2.83 21.51
N VAL A 411 -18.20 3.40 20.31
CA VAL A 411 -18.39 4.86 20.13
C VAL A 411 -19.74 5.30 20.69
N LYS A 412 -20.83 4.59 20.39
CA LYS A 412 -22.16 4.88 20.95
C LYS A 412 -22.17 4.77 22.49
N GLY A 413 -21.50 3.76 23.06
CA GLY A 413 -21.39 3.60 24.50
C GLY A 413 -20.61 4.71 25.19
N LYS A 414 -19.65 5.36 24.52
CA LYS A 414 -18.94 6.54 25.04
C LYS A 414 -19.76 7.82 24.92
N LEU A 415 -20.48 8.01 23.80
CA LEU A 415 -21.34 9.19 23.58
C LEU A 415 -22.62 9.17 24.43
N GLY A 416 -23.10 8.00 24.84
CA GLY A 416 -24.27 7.88 25.71
C GLY A 416 -23.96 7.94 27.21
N ARG A 417 -22.70 8.14 27.61
CA ARG A 417 -22.24 8.30 28.98
C ARG A 417 -21.75 9.73 29.30
N GLY A 418 -21.85 10.66 28.37
CA GLY A 418 -21.72 12.10 28.60
C GLY A 418 -23.08 12.77 28.54
#